data_86d07f2eb5fcfa1fa52ae89036375a3f
#
_entry.id   86d07f2eb5fcfa1fa52ae89036375a3f
#
_cell.length_a   1.000
_cell.length_b   1.000
_cell.length_c   1.000
_cell.angle_alpha   90.00
_cell.angle_beta   90.00
_cell.angle_gamma   90.00
#
_symmetry.space_group_name_H-M   'P 1'
#
loop_
_entity.id
_entity.type
_entity.pdbx_description
1 polymer ?
#
loop_
_entity_poly.entity_id
_entity_poly.type
_entity_poly.pdbx_seq_one_letter_code
_entity_poly.pdbx_strand_id
1 'polypeptide(L)'
;MEQVKKEHGFMLKLATFIVDKRNLFFLITIIALIFSAFSRNWVEVENSLSFYLPEESETKQALDVMADQFTTYGTAQVMVANITYNEASDLNERIAQVKGVQSIAFDQTTEHYAHSSALFTVTFDYDETDDQCLASLDAVKELLSDYDIYVS
;
A
#
# COMPACT_ATOMS: atom_id res chain seq x y z
N MET A 1 -32.10 -24.59 -44.17
CA MET A 1 -31.36 -23.54 -44.94
C MET A 1 -31.81 -22.10 -44.62
N GLU A 2 -32.93 -21.88 -43.97
CA GLU A 2 -33.47 -20.55 -43.65
C GLU A 2 -32.81 -19.88 -42.42
N GLN A 3 -32.33 -20.66 -41.51
CA GLN A 3 -31.64 -20.15 -40.27
C GLN A 3 -30.29 -19.47 -40.57
N VAL A 4 -29.51 -20.02 -41.50
CA VAL A 4 -28.17 -19.47 -41.86
C VAL A 4 -28.29 -18.12 -42.56
N LYS A 5 -29.37 -17.85 -43.30
CA LYS A 5 -29.62 -16.59 -44.01
C LYS A 5 -30.00 -15.45 -43.06
N LYS A 6 -30.63 -15.77 -41.92
CA LYS A 6 -31.02 -14.80 -40.89
C LYS A 6 -29.84 -14.34 -40.04
N GLU A 7 -28.94 -15.24 -39.76
CA GLU A 7 -27.68 -14.96 -39.01
C GLU A 7 -26.74 -14.03 -39.80
N HIS A 8 -26.58 -14.27 -41.11
CA HIS A 8 -25.76 -13.42 -41.96
C HIS A 8 -26.29 -11.97 -42.04
N GLY A 9 -27.64 -11.78 -42.04
CA GLY A 9 -28.26 -10.46 -42.08
C GLY A 9 -28.03 -9.67 -40.78
N PHE A 10 -28.01 -10.34 -39.62
CA PHE A 10 -27.75 -9.71 -38.33
C PHE A 10 -26.27 -9.31 -38.18
N MET A 11 -25.35 -10.23 -38.48
CA MET A 11 -23.92 -9.98 -38.43
C MET A 11 -23.48 -8.84 -39.37
N LEU A 12 -24.08 -8.80 -40.57
CA LEU A 12 -23.77 -7.73 -41.52
C LEU A 12 -24.26 -6.35 -41.02
N LYS A 13 -25.47 -6.29 -40.45
CA LYS A 13 -26.01 -5.08 -39.83
C LYS A 13 -25.19 -4.61 -38.65
N LEU A 14 -24.77 -5.56 -37.80
CA LEU A 14 -23.90 -5.24 -36.67
C LEU A 14 -22.52 -4.70 -37.11
N ALA A 15 -21.92 -5.35 -38.10
CA ALA A 15 -20.65 -4.92 -38.67
C ALA A 15 -20.76 -3.51 -39.30
N THR A 16 -21.82 -3.25 -40.09
CA THR A 16 -22.06 -1.93 -40.68
C THR A 16 -22.29 -0.88 -39.59
N PHE A 17 -23.05 -1.19 -38.56
CA PHE A 17 -23.28 -0.27 -37.43
C PHE A 17 -21.99 0.09 -36.69
N ILE A 18 -21.10 -0.89 -36.45
CA ILE A 18 -19.80 -0.65 -35.80
C ILE A 18 -18.91 0.23 -36.69
N VAL A 19 -18.86 -0.02 -38.00
CA VAL A 19 -18.05 0.75 -38.94
C VAL A 19 -18.58 2.17 -39.08
N ASP A 20 -19.87 2.37 -39.24
CA ASP A 20 -20.51 3.67 -39.40
C ASP A 20 -20.39 4.52 -38.13
N LYS A 21 -20.41 3.88 -36.95
CA LYS A 21 -20.33 4.55 -35.66
C LYS A 21 -18.98 4.43 -34.98
N ARG A 22 -17.92 4.12 -35.74
CA ARG A 22 -16.55 3.93 -35.18
C ARG A 22 -16.10 5.06 -34.28
N ASN A 23 -16.43 6.31 -34.64
CA ASN A 23 -16.03 7.47 -33.82
C ASN A 23 -16.77 7.49 -32.46
N LEU A 24 -18.03 7.01 -32.42
CA LEU A 24 -18.78 6.85 -31.17
C LEU A 24 -18.15 5.77 -30.28
N PHE A 25 -17.72 4.64 -30.86
CA PHE A 25 -17.03 3.59 -30.12
C PHE A 25 -15.69 4.06 -29.58
N PHE A 26 -14.92 4.84 -30.37
CA PHE A 26 -13.68 5.46 -29.86
C PHE A 26 -13.97 6.43 -28.71
N LEU A 27 -15.01 7.25 -28.81
CA LEU A 27 -15.41 8.16 -27.75
C LEU A 27 -15.77 7.40 -26.45
N ILE A 28 -16.58 6.33 -26.56
CA ILE A 28 -16.96 5.50 -25.43
C ILE A 28 -15.72 4.84 -24.79
N THR A 29 -14.80 4.33 -25.61
CA THR A 29 -13.56 3.71 -25.14
C THR A 29 -12.69 4.71 -24.39
N ILE A 30 -12.56 5.95 -24.90
CA ILE A 30 -11.79 7.01 -24.23
C ILE A 30 -12.44 7.36 -22.87
N ILE A 31 -13.78 7.49 -22.83
CA ILE A 31 -14.51 7.77 -21.59
C ILE A 31 -14.31 6.61 -20.60
N ALA A 32 -14.39 5.36 -21.05
CA ALA A 32 -14.17 4.19 -20.20
C ALA A 32 -12.74 4.12 -19.65
N LEU A 33 -11.73 4.49 -20.44
CA LEU A 33 -10.34 4.59 -20.00
C LEU A 33 -10.16 5.69 -18.94
N ILE A 34 -10.73 6.85 -19.16
CA ILE A 34 -10.70 7.95 -18.18
C ILE A 34 -11.37 7.51 -16.88
N PHE A 35 -12.56 6.92 -16.97
CA PHE A 35 -13.29 6.42 -15.82
C PHE A 35 -12.50 5.33 -15.06
N SER A 36 -11.86 4.40 -15.79
CA SER A 36 -11.00 3.38 -15.21
C SER A 36 -9.80 3.96 -14.45
N ALA A 37 -9.19 5.02 -15.01
CA ALA A 37 -8.08 5.70 -14.35
C ALA A 37 -8.50 6.38 -13.04
N PHE A 38 -9.68 7.01 -13.03
CA PHE A 38 -10.26 7.62 -11.82
C PHE A 38 -10.73 6.57 -10.81
N SER A 39 -11.31 5.46 -11.28
CA SER A 39 -11.83 4.39 -10.43
C SER A 39 -10.74 3.70 -9.61
N ARG A 40 -9.51 3.72 -10.09
CA ARG A 40 -8.36 3.16 -9.35
C ARG A 40 -8.15 3.82 -7.99
N ASN A 41 -8.45 5.11 -7.87
CA ASN A 41 -8.29 5.86 -6.62
C ASN A 41 -9.48 5.70 -5.64
N TRP A 42 -10.55 5.01 -6.05
CA TRP A 42 -11.72 4.77 -5.20
C TRP A 42 -11.70 3.41 -4.49
N VAL A 43 -10.75 2.57 -4.84
CA VAL A 43 -10.61 1.26 -4.21
C VAL A 43 -9.67 1.41 -3.03
N GLU A 44 -10.22 1.56 -1.84
CA GLU A 44 -9.50 1.35 -0.59
C GLU A 44 -9.38 -0.16 -0.36
N VAL A 45 -8.16 -0.62 -0.16
CA VAL A 45 -7.89 -2.02 0.17
C VAL A 45 -7.81 -2.11 1.69
N GLU A 46 -8.92 -2.53 2.30
CA GLU A 46 -8.94 -2.88 3.72
C GLU A 46 -8.18 -4.19 3.95
N ASN A 47 -7.00 -4.11 4.52
CA ASN A 47 -6.18 -5.26 4.86
C ASN A 47 -6.51 -5.85 6.24
N SER A 48 -7.41 -5.22 7.00
CA SER A 48 -7.79 -5.68 8.33
C SER A 48 -8.73 -6.87 8.27
N LEU A 49 -8.30 -8.02 8.79
CA LEU A 49 -9.13 -9.22 8.93
C LEU A 49 -10.35 -8.98 9.85
N SER A 50 -10.27 -8.02 10.77
CA SER A 50 -11.36 -7.64 11.68
C SER A 50 -12.58 -7.10 10.95
N PHE A 51 -12.41 -6.51 9.77
CA PHE A 51 -13.50 -5.98 8.95
C PHE A 51 -14.43 -7.09 8.39
N TYR A 52 -13.90 -8.30 8.20
CA TYR A 52 -14.66 -9.45 7.69
C TYR A 52 -15.39 -10.24 8.78
N LEU A 53 -15.19 -9.89 10.05
CA LEU A 53 -15.88 -10.55 11.17
C LEU A 53 -17.28 -9.94 11.36
N PRO A 54 -18.31 -10.78 11.64
CA PRO A 54 -19.62 -10.27 12.03
C PRO A 54 -19.52 -9.38 13.28
N GLU A 55 -20.23 -8.26 13.29
CA GLU A 55 -20.20 -7.30 14.40
C GLU A 55 -20.63 -7.91 15.74
N GLU A 56 -21.46 -8.94 15.69
CA GLU A 56 -21.96 -9.66 16.89
C GLU A 56 -21.01 -10.76 17.37
N SER A 57 -19.88 -11.00 16.67
CA SER A 57 -18.92 -12.03 17.08
C SER A 57 -18.14 -11.61 18.32
N GLU A 58 -17.97 -12.53 19.27
CA GLU A 58 -17.14 -12.31 20.47
C GLU A 58 -15.71 -11.90 20.10
N THR A 59 -15.19 -12.40 18.98
CA THR A 59 -13.85 -12.06 18.48
C THR A 59 -13.78 -10.61 18.07
N LYS A 60 -14.80 -10.07 17.37
CA LYS A 60 -14.81 -8.65 16.98
C LYS A 60 -14.94 -7.75 18.19
N GLN A 61 -15.83 -8.09 19.12
CA GLN A 61 -15.99 -7.33 20.37
C GLN A 61 -14.69 -7.31 21.19
N ALA A 62 -13.97 -8.44 21.25
CA ALA A 62 -12.68 -8.51 21.93
C ALA A 62 -11.61 -7.64 21.22
N LEU A 63 -11.59 -7.63 19.88
CA LEU A 63 -10.68 -6.79 19.09
C LEU A 63 -11.01 -5.30 19.26
N ASP A 64 -12.28 -4.94 19.27
CA ASP A 64 -12.72 -3.55 19.51
C ASP A 64 -12.32 -3.07 20.90
N VAL A 65 -12.48 -3.92 21.93
CA VAL A 65 -12.01 -3.61 23.30
C VAL A 65 -10.49 -3.51 23.35
N MET A 66 -9.76 -4.36 22.63
CA MET A 66 -8.30 -4.26 22.53
C MET A 66 -7.88 -2.96 21.84
N ALA A 67 -8.50 -2.59 20.73
CA ALA A 67 -8.20 -1.35 20.01
C ALA A 67 -8.51 -0.10 20.86
N ASP A 68 -9.56 -0.14 21.70
CA ASP A 68 -9.95 0.97 22.55
C ASP A 68 -9.07 1.10 23.81
N GLN A 69 -8.55 -0.02 24.33
CA GLN A 69 -7.78 -0.05 25.58
C GLN A 69 -6.27 -0.19 25.39
N PHE A 70 -5.82 -0.68 24.26
CA PHE A 70 -4.40 -0.87 23.94
C PHE A 70 -4.11 -0.19 22.61
N THR A 71 -3.34 0.88 22.64
CA THR A 71 -2.81 1.50 21.41
C THR A 71 -1.78 0.55 20.81
N THR A 72 -2.14 -0.12 19.71
CA THR A 72 -1.20 -0.89 18.90
C THR A 72 -0.46 0.08 17.99
N TYR A 73 0.78 0.35 18.32
CA TYR A 73 1.64 1.17 17.49
C TYR A 73 2.15 0.37 16.28
N GLY A 74 2.11 0.97 15.10
CA GLY A 74 2.76 0.41 13.92
C GLY A 74 4.27 0.29 14.14
N THR A 75 4.86 -0.82 13.69
CA THR A 75 6.31 -1.03 13.75
C THR A 75 6.83 -1.45 12.38
N ALA A 76 8.02 -0.98 12.02
CA ALA A 76 8.71 -1.40 10.81
C ALA A 76 10.17 -1.72 11.11
N GLN A 77 10.68 -2.78 10.49
CA GLN A 77 12.11 -3.08 10.51
C GLN A 77 12.74 -2.56 9.22
N VAL A 78 13.71 -1.67 9.37
CA VAL A 78 14.44 -1.07 8.27
C VAL A 78 15.89 -1.47 8.35
N MET A 79 16.36 -2.28 7.41
CA MET A 79 17.75 -2.65 7.28
C MET A 79 18.42 -1.77 6.23
N VAL A 80 19.58 -1.20 6.59
CA VAL A 80 20.45 -0.42 5.70
C VAL A 80 21.76 -1.17 5.51
N ALA A 81 22.08 -1.55 4.28
CA ALA A 81 23.28 -2.30 3.96
C ALA A 81 24.45 -1.37 3.57
N ASN A 82 25.67 -1.89 3.67
CA ASN A 82 26.92 -1.20 3.27
C ASN A 82 27.14 0.14 3.96
N ILE A 83 26.87 0.20 5.26
CA ILE A 83 26.97 1.41 6.09
C ILE A 83 27.92 1.18 7.25
N THR A 84 28.64 2.21 7.66
CA THR A 84 29.45 2.18 8.90
C THR A 84 28.58 2.43 10.14
N TYR A 85 29.05 2.00 11.32
CA TYR A 85 28.30 2.23 12.56
C TYR A 85 28.05 3.71 12.85
N ASN A 86 29.03 4.58 12.55
CA ASN A 86 28.87 6.03 12.77
C ASN A 86 27.77 6.61 11.86
N GLU A 87 27.78 6.25 10.58
CA GLU A 87 26.72 6.65 9.65
C GLU A 87 25.35 6.10 10.06
N ALA A 88 25.31 4.86 10.56
CA ALA A 88 24.07 4.28 11.09
C ALA A 88 23.57 5.05 12.33
N SER A 89 24.47 5.48 13.21
CA SER A 89 24.11 6.32 14.36
C SER A 89 23.56 7.68 13.93
N ASP A 90 24.17 8.32 12.93
CA ASP A 90 23.67 9.58 12.36
C ASP A 90 22.29 9.39 11.70
N LEU A 91 22.07 8.25 11.01
CA LEU A 91 20.77 7.92 10.44
C LEU A 91 19.72 7.68 11.54
N ASN A 92 20.07 7.02 12.62
CA ASN A 92 19.18 6.82 13.76
C ASN A 92 18.64 8.16 14.30
N GLU A 93 19.53 9.16 14.46
CA GLU A 93 19.11 10.51 14.89
C GLU A 93 18.21 11.19 13.87
N ARG A 94 18.50 11.04 12.58
CA ARG A 94 17.69 11.62 11.49
C ARG A 94 16.32 10.97 11.37
N ILE A 95 16.22 9.64 11.49
CA ILE A 95 14.95 8.91 11.45
C ILE A 95 14.10 9.30 12.67
N ALA A 96 14.71 9.45 13.85
CA ALA A 96 14.00 9.90 15.05
C ALA A 96 13.35 11.29 14.94
N GLN A 97 13.80 12.11 13.99
CA GLN A 97 13.24 13.44 13.72
C GLN A 97 12.10 13.40 12.69
N VAL A 98 11.83 12.25 12.06
CA VAL A 98 10.72 12.10 11.12
C VAL A 98 9.40 12.19 11.88
N LYS A 99 8.48 13.00 11.36
CA LYS A 99 7.16 13.16 11.96
C LYS A 99 6.41 11.83 12.03
N GLY A 100 5.90 11.49 13.19
CA GLY A 100 5.14 10.25 13.42
C GLY A 100 6.00 9.06 13.84
N VAL A 101 7.32 9.24 13.97
CA VAL A 101 8.20 8.26 14.61
C VAL A 101 8.19 8.50 16.12
N GLN A 102 7.77 7.50 16.89
CA GLN A 102 7.73 7.51 18.34
C GLN A 102 9.08 7.14 18.96
N SER A 103 9.64 6.05 18.49
CA SER A 103 10.92 5.54 19.01
C SER A 103 11.63 4.66 17.97
N ILE A 104 12.94 4.49 18.16
CA ILE A 104 13.76 3.62 17.34
C ILE A 104 14.61 2.75 18.27
N ALA A 105 14.60 1.45 18.05
CA ALA A 105 15.55 0.55 18.67
C ALA A 105 16.74 0.34 17.71
N PHE A 106 17.88 0.86 18.12
CA PHE A 106 19.17 0.69 17.44
C PHE A 106 20.28 0.82 18.49
N ASP A 107 21.19 -0.15 18.51
CA ASP A 107 22.36 -0.15 19.38
C ASP A 107 23.56 -0.86 18.72
N GLN A 108 24.64 -0.99 19.46
CA GLN A 108 25.87 -1.60 18.98
C GLN A 108 25.91 -3.14 19.11
N THR A 109 24.77 -3.76 19.42
CA THR A 109 24.69 -5.22 19.47
C THR A 109 24.71 -5.84 18.07
N THR A 110 25.07 -7.12 18.00
CA THR A 110 25.06 -7.87 16.73
C THR A 110 23.67 -8.06 16.17
N GLU A 111 22.61 -7.78 16.94
CA GLU A 111 21.21 -7.81 16.51
C GLU A 111 20.87 -6.59 15.64
N HIS A 112 21.44 -5.42 15.98
CA HIS A 112 21.14 -4.18 15.27
C HIS A 112 22.26 -3.73 14.32
N TYR A 113 23.52 -4.17 14.55
CA TYR A 113 24.61 -3.84 13.63
C TYR A 113 25.56 -5.03 13.43
N ALA A 114 25.58 -5.57 12.23
CA ALA A 114 26.47 -6.67 11.84
C ALA A 114 26.82 -6.59 10.35
N HIS A 115 28.03 -7.02 9.97
CA HIS A 115 28.49 -7.15 8.59
C HIS A 115 28.30 -5.86 7.75
N SER A 116 28.58 -4.70 8.32
CA SER A 116 28.37 -3.39 7.68
C SER A 116 26.90 -3.14 7.30
N SER A 117 25.97 -3.71 8.05
CA SER A 117 24.52 -3.49 7.90
C SER A 117 23.92 -3.10 9.24
N ALA A 118 23.03 -2.12 9.22
CA ALA A 118 22.29 -1.65 10.38
C ALA A 118 20.82 -2.05 10.27
N LEU A 119 20.25 -2.53 11.37
CA LEU A 119 18.82 -2.85 11.48
C LEU A 119 18.19 -1.89 12.49
N PHE A 120 17.27 -1.06 12.02
CA PHE A 120 16.47 -0.15 12.81
C PHE A 120 15.08 -0.74 13.02
N THR A 121 14.62 -0.86 14.25
CA THR A 121 13.23 -1.16 14.56
C THR A 121 12.55 0.16 14.91
N VAL A 122 11.74 0.66 13.98
CA VAL A 122 11.05 1.95 14.08
C VAL A 122 9.65 1.71 14.59
N THR A 123 9.25 2.39 15.66
CA THR A 123 7.88 2.40 16.19
C THR A 123 7.24 3.75 15.87
N PHE A 124 6.02 3.73 15.35
CA PHE A 124 5.29 4.93 14.95
C PHE A 124 4.26 5.33 16.02
N ASP A 125 3.83 6.59 16.01
CA ASP A 125 2.77 7.12 16.90
C ASP A 125 1.36 6.67 16.53
N TYR A 126 1.21 5.95 15.43
CA TYR A 126 -0.06 5.57 14.80
C TYR A 126 -0.19 4.05 14.72
N ASP A 127 -1.42 3.56 14.59
CA ASP A 127 -1.69 2.15 14.31
C ASP A 127 -1.12 1.74 12.93
N GLU A 128 -0.77 0.46 12.79
CA GLU A 128 -0.18 -0.09 11.55
C GLU A 128 -1.06 0.15 10.31
N THR A 129 -2.38 0.18 10.49
CA THR A 129 -3.36 0.36 9.41
C THR A 129 -3.71 1.83 9.14
N ASP A 130 -3.21 2.77 9.95
CA ASP A 130 -3.47 4.20 9.78
C ASP A 130 -2.69 4.79 8.61
N ASP A 131 -3.34 5.58 7.77
CA ASP A 131 -2.71 6.30 6.65
C ASP A 131 -1.55 7.19 7.10
N GLN A 132 -1.58 7.70 8.33
CA GLN A 132 -0.51 8.50 8.91
C GLN A 132 0.72 7.64 9.25
N CYS A 133 0.52 6.38 9.63
CA CYS A 133 1.61 5.42 9.81
C CYS A 133 2.31 5.14 8.48
N LEU A 134 1.53 4.86 7.43
CA LEU A 134 2.05 4.64 6.09
C LEU A 134 2.79 5.86 5.54
N ALA A 135 2.25 7.06 5.73
CA ALA A 135 2.90 8.31 5.33
C ALA A 135 4.23 8.55 6.08
N SER A 136 4.29 8.20 7.36
CA SER A 136 5.52 8.29 8.17
C SER A 136 6.56 7.27 7.71
N LEU A 137 6.15 6.06 7.39
CA LEU A 137 7.02 5.03 6.82
C LEU A 137 7.57 5.45 5.46
N ASP A 138 6.75 6.05 4.61
CA ASP A 138 7.19 6.54 3.30
C ASP A 138 8.19 7.70 3.45
N ALA A 139 8.01 8.59 4.44
CA ALA A 139 8.97 9.64 4.76
C ALA A 139 10.31 9.06 5.25
N VAL A 140 10.29 7.97 6.02
CA VAL A 140 11.53 7.25 6.41
C VAL A 140 12.21 6.65 5.18
N LYS A 141 11.47 6.01 4.28
CA LYS A 141 12.02 5.47 3.02
C LYS A 141 12.61 6.56 2.13
N GLU A 142 11.97 7.71 2.03
CA GLU A 142 12.46 8.85 1.26
C GLU A 142 13.77 9.40 1.86
N LEU A 143 13.85 9.52 3.19
CA LEU A 143 15.06 9.91 3.91
C LEU A 143 16.24 8.98 3.61
N LEU A 144 15.96 7.71 3.40
CA LEU A 144 16.94 6.64 3.17
C LEU A 144 17.13 6.29 1.68
N SER A 145 16.55 7.06 0.77
CA SER A 145 16.55 6.77 -0.68
C SER A 145 17.94 6.65 -1.32
N ASP A 146 18.94 7.26 -0.72
CA ASP A 146 20.34 7.20 -1.19
C ASP A 146 21.09 5.94 -0.71
N TYR A 147 20.44 5.09 0.09
CA TYR A 147 21.02 3.89 0.69
C TYR A 147 20.37 2.63 0.13
N ASP A 148 21.06 1.50 0.27
CA ASP A 148 20.51 0.17 -0.03
C ASP A 148 19.68 -0.32 1.14
N ILE A 149 18.34 -0.20 1.02
CA ILE A 149 17.39 -0.44 2.11
C ILE A 149 16.49 -1.63 1.85
N TYR A 150 16.17 -2.35 2.92
CA TYR A 150 15.17 -3.42 2.96
C TYR A 150 14.20 -3.12 4.11
N VAL A 151 12.89 -3.15 3.83
CA VAL A 151 11.83 -2.83 4.79
C VAL A 151 10.86 -4.00 4.92
N SER A 152 10.54 -4.39 6.14
CA SER A 152 9.53 -5.42 6.46
C SER A 152 8.62 -4.95 7.60
#